data_a90a3eb9c3a57d3b42e3886479f6ca7a
#
_entry.id   a90a3eb9c3a57d3b42e3886479f6ca7a
#
_cell.length_a   1.000
_cell.length_b   1.000
_cell.length_c   1.000
_cell.angle_alpha   90.00
_cell.angle_beta   90.00
_cell.angle_gamma   90.00
#
_symmetry.space_group_name_H-M   'P 1'
#
loop_
_entity.id
_entity.type
_entity.pdbx_description
1 polymer ?
#
loop_
_entity_poly.entity_id
_entity_poly.type
_entity_poly.pdbx_seq_one_letter_code
_entity_poly.pdbx_strand_id
1 'polypeptide(L)'
;MDTIFNPLVGGLLIGLATVIYLLSVGKVIGISGILSQALFSKERFLPFLFIAGLIIGGSAYGIFTEQTVAFPETRSPLLLIISGLLVGYGTRLGGGCTSGHGVCGISRLSPRSIIATLVFMAAAIITVAVLK
;
A
#
# COMPACT_ATOMS: atom_id res chain seq x y z
N MET A 1 -13.04 21.21 -11.53
CA MET A 1 -11.57 21.31 -11.42
C MET A 1 -11.03 20.45 -10.30
N ASP A 2 -11.82 20.20 -9.28
CA ASP A 2 -11.41 19.43 -8.07
C ASP A 2 -11.17 17.93 -8.33
N THR A 3 -11.79 17.37 -9.36
CA THR A 3 -11.69 15.94 -9.71
C THR A 3 -10.27 15.51 -10.15
N ILE A 4 -9.47 16.43 -10.68
CA ILE A 4 -8.10 16.15 -11.15
C ILE A 4 -7.09 16.70 -10.12
N PHE A 5 -7.41 17.82 -9.49
CA PHE A 5 -6.48 18.50 -8.58
C PHE A 5 -6.20 17.68 -7.30
N ASN A 6 -7.24 17.13 -6.68
CA ASN A 6 -7.09 16.33 -5.45
C ASN A 6 -6.25 15.06 -5.64
N PRO A 7 -6.47 14.22 -6.69
CA PRO A 7 -5.61 13.07 -6.94
C PRO A 7 -4.16 13.45 -7.28
N LEU A 8 -3.95 14.57 -7.97
CA LEU A 8 -2.63 15.04 -8.33
C LEU A 8 -1.82 15.47 -7.11
N VAL A 9 -2.43 16.25 -6.22
CA VAL A 9 -1.81 16.66 -4.94
C VAL A 9 -1.54 15.45 -4.06
N GLY A 10 -2.50 14.52 -3.95
CA GLY A 10 -2.33 13.27 -3.20
C GLY A 10 -1.17 12.43 -3.73
N GLY A 11 -1.08 12.26 -5.05
CA GLY A 11 0.01 11.54 -5.70
C GLY A 11 1.38 12.20 -5.47
N LEU A 12 1.45 13.53 -5.53
CA LEU A 12 2.66 14.29 -5.28
C LEU A 12 3.14 14.15 -3.82
N LEU A 13 2.23 14.19 -2.86
CA LEU A 13 2.53 13.99 -1.45
C LEU A 13 3.03 12.56 -1.17
N ILE A 14 2.40 11.54 -1.75
CA ILE A 14 2.84 10.15 -1.65
C ILE A 14 4.23 9.98 -2.26
N GLY A 15 4.47 10.55 -3.43
CA GLY A 15 5.77 10.53 -4.10
C GLY A 15 6.86 11.19 -3.25
N LEU A 16 6.59 12.37 -2.70
CA LEU A 16 7.53 13.09 -1.83
C LEU A 16 7.85 12.29 -0.57
N ALA A 17 6.84 11.78 0.11
CA ALA A 17 7.03 10.95 1.31
C ALA A 17 7.86 9.69 1.01
N THR A 18 7.64 9.07 -0.14
CA THR A 18 8.40 7.89 -0.59
C THR A 18 9.86 8.23 -0.85
N VAL A 19 10.14 9.37 -1.49
CA VAL A 19 11.51 9.83 -1.75
C VAL A 19 12.24 10.15 -0.45
N ILE A 20 11.61 10.90 0.47
CA ILE A 20 12.20 11.23 1.77
C ILE A 20 12.53 9.96 2.55
N TYR A 21 11.62 9.01 2.58
CA TYR A 21 11.85 7.74 3.28
C TYR A 21 12.98 6.93 2.61
N LEU A 22 12.99 6.84 1.28
CA LEU A 22 14.05 6.15 0.54
C LEU A 22 15.42 6.74 0.81
N LEU A 23 15.54 8.07 0.87
CA LEU A 23 16.77 8.77 1.21
C LEU A 23 17.22 8.52 2.67
N SER A 24 16.24 8.41 3.58
CA SER A 24 16.53 8.20 5.01
C SER A 24 16.95 6.76 5.34
N VAL A 25 16.33 5.77 4.72
CA VAL A 25 16.52 4.34 5.05
C VAL A 25 17.37 3.60 4.02
N GLY A 26 17.51 4.14 2.80
CA GLY A 26 18.31 3.54 1.72
C GLY A 26 17.75 2.23 1.15
N LYS A 27 16.53 1.84 1.52
CA LYS A 27 15.89 0.60 1.09
C LYS A 27 14.59 0.86 0.35
N VAL A 28 14.33 0.07 -0.69
CA VAL A 28 13.06 0.10 -1.42
C VAL A 28 11.94 -0.39 -0.51
N ILE A 29 10.85 0.38 -0.41
CA ILE A 29 9.85 0.20 0.60
C ILE A 29 8.50 -0.10 -0.01
N GLY A 30 7.89 -1.17 0.50
CA GLY A 30 6.48 -1.40 0.47
C GLY A 30 5.94 -1.47 1.89
N ILE A 31 4.67 -1.23 2.09
CA ILE A 31 4.01 -1.22 3.41
C ILE A 31 4.27 -2.53 4.18
N SER A 32 4.28 -3.68 3.49
CA SER A 32 4.61 -4.98 4.10
C SER A 32 6.04 -5.04 4.63
N GLY A 33 6.99 -4.41 3.93
CA GLY A 33 8.38 -4.31 4.35
C GLY A 33 8.55 -3.39 5.56
N ILE A 34 7.86 -2.25 5.59
CA ILE A 34 7.84 -1.32 6.73
C ILE A 34 7.26 -2.02 7.96
N LEU A 35 6.13 -2.73 7.80
CA LEU A 35 5.50 -3.47 8.90
C LEU A 35 6.42 -4.58 9.42
N SER A 36 7.08 -5.32 8.55
CA SER A 36 8.06 -6.34 8.93
C SER A 36 9.26 -5.72 9.69
N GLN A 37 9.75 -4.57 9.24
CA GLN A 37 10.82 -3.85 9.95
C GLN A 37 10.35 -3.33 11.31
N ALA A 38 9.14 -2.80 11.41
CA ALA A 38 8.57 -2.34 12.67
C ALA A 38 8.47 -3.47 13.71
N LEU A 39 8.14 -4.69 13.26
CA LEU A 39 7.95 -5.85 14.15
C LEU A 39 9.27 -6.57 14.49
N PHE A 40 10.16 -6.74 13.52
CA PHE A 40 11.30 -7.66 13.65
C PHE A 40 12.69 -6.97 13.61
N SER A 41 12.78 -5.67 13.28
CA SER A 41 14.06 -4.96 13.24
C SER A 41 14.43 -4.36 14.59
N LYS A 42 15.74 -4.16 14.82
CA LYS A 42 16.26 -3.41 15.98
C LYS A 42 15.98 -1.91 15.84
N GLU A 43 16.00 -1.39 14.63
CA GLU A 43 15.71 0.01 14.33
C GLU A 43 14.24 0.19 13.96
N ARG A 44 13.39 0.32 14.97
CA ARG A 44 11.93 0.37 14.83
C ARG A 44 11.37 1.79 14.72
N PHE A 45 12.15 2.80 15.04
CA PHE A 45 11.67 4.17 15.18
C PHE A 45 11.10 4.75 13.89
N LEU A 46 11.84 4.69 12.78
CA LEU A 46 11.39 5.23 11.49
C LEU A 46 10.18 4.48 10.91
N PRO A 47 10.14 3.13 10.91
CA PRO A 47 8.95 2.38 10.51
C PRO A 47 7.71 2.71 11.34
N PHE A 48 7.84 2.83 12.66
CA PHE A 48 6.73 3.21 13.54
C PHE A 48 6.23 4.63 13.25
N LEU A 49 7.13 5.57 13.06
CA LEU A 49 6.78 6.95 12.72
C LEU A 49 6.00 7.02 11.41
N PHE A 50 6.41 6.23 10.42
CA PHE A 50 5.72 6.16 9.13
C PHE A 50 4.31 5.58 9.26
N ILE A 51 4.14 4.47 9.99
CA ILE A 51 2.82 3.85 10.24
C ILE A 51 1.92 4.81 11.04
N ALA A 52 2.44 5.46 12.06
CA ALA A 52 1.70 6.45 12.83
C ALA A 52 1.25 7.63 11.95
N GLY A 53 2.13 8.14 11.09
CA GLY A 53 1.79 9.17 10.12
C GLY A 53 0.67 8.76 9.14
N LEU A 54 0.69 7.51 8.69
CA LEU A 54 -0.37 6.95 7.84
C LEU A 54 -1.73 6.89 8.57
N ILE A 55 -1.74 6.43 9.81
CA ILE A 55 -2.97 6.34 10.62
C ILE A 55 -3.50 7.74 10.92
N ILE A 56 -2.65 8.64 11.38
CA ILE A 56 -3.05 10.02 11.71
C ILE A 56 -3.54 10.76 10.46
N GLY A 57 -2.81 10.66 9.35
CA GLY A 57 -3.18 11.31 8.09
C GLY A 57 -4.50 10.77 7.53
N GLY A 58 -4.69 9.45 7.56
CA GLY A 58 -5.93 8.83 7.10
C GLY A 58 -7.15 9.20 7.97
N SER A 59 -6.99 9.18 9.28
CA SER A 59 -8.06 9.59 10.20
C SER A 59 -8.37 11.09 10.12
N ALA A 60 -7.35 11.93 10.02
CA ALA A 60 -7.55 13.37 9.82
C ALA A 60 -8.31 13.66 8.52
N TYR A 61 -7.92 13.03 7.41
CA TYR A 61 -8.61 13.19 6.14
C TYR A 61 -10.09 12.77 6.24
N GLY A 62 -10.38 11.62 6.88
CA GLY A 62 -11.75 11.16 7.10
C GLY A 62 -12.60 12.14 7.88
N ILE A 63 -12.03 12.76 8.92
CA ILE A 63 -12.72 13.76 9.75
C ILE A 63 -13.00 15.06 8.96
N PHE A 64 -12.01 15.55 8.19
CA PHE A 64 -12.14 16.79 7.43
C PHE A 64 -13.07 16.67 6.22
N THR A 65 -13.20 15.50 5.64
CA THR A 65 -13.96 15.30 4.40
C THR A 65 -15.38 14.74 4.67
N GLU A 66 -15.72 14.45 5.94
CA GLU A 66 -16.98 13.80 6.35
C GLU A 66 -17.31 12.53 5.53
N GLN A 67 -16.34 11.99 4.83
CA GLN A 67 -16.50 10.74 4.09
C GLN A 67 -16.39 9.57 5.06
N THR A 68 -17.52 9.04 5.45
CA THR A 68 -17.56 7.74 6.12
C THR A 68 -17.07 6.68 5.14
N VAL A 69 -15.96 6.04 5.47
CA VAL A 69 -15.53 4.86 4.73
C VAL A 69 -16.63 3.82 4.88
N ALA A 70 -17.42 3.63 3.83
CA ALA A 70 -18.43 2.58 3.81
C ALA A 70 -17.72 1.24 3.88
N PHE A 71 -17.70 0.64 5.07
CA PHE A 71 -17.27 -0.76 5.17
C PHE A 71 -18.26 -1.62 4.39
N PRO A 72 -17.79 -2.54 3.54
CA PRO A 72 -18.67 -3.48 2.85
C PRO A 72 -19.34 -4.39 3.89
N GLU A 73 -20.53 -4.02 4.34
CA GLU A 73 -21.31 -4.73 5.37
C GLU A 73 -21.68 -6.18 4.98
N THR A 74 -21.53 -6.51 3.71
CA THR A 74 -21.96 -7.78 3.13
C THR A 74 -20.89 -8.86 3.08
N ARG A 75 -19.67 -8.62 3.53
CA ARG A 75 -18.59 -9.60 3.45
C ARG A 75 -18.38 -10.34 4.78
N SER A 76 -18.41 -11.68 4.69
CA SER A 76 -18.12 -12.53 5.85
C SER A 76 -16.74 -12.22 6.46
N PRO A 77 -16.61 -12.08 7.80
CA PRO A 77 -15.32 -11.91 8.46
C PRO A 77 -14.32 -13.01 8.14
N LEU A 78 -14.79 -14.22 7.91
CA LEU A 78 -13.96 -15.36 7.50
C LEU A 78 -13.28 -15.12 6.15
N LEU A 79 -14.02 -14.56 5.18
CA LEU A 79 -13.50 -14.23 3.86
C LEU A 79 -12.40 -13.16 3.95
N LEU A 80 -12.57 -12.17 4.83
CA LEU A 80 -11.58 -11.13 5.07
C LEU A 80 -10.30 -11.70 5.67
N ILE A 81 -10.40 -12.63 6.62
CA ILE A 81 -9.24 -13.30 7.23
C ILE A 81 -8.50 -14.12 6.17
N ILE A 82 -9.20 -14.94 5.40
CA ILE A 82 -8.59 -15.80 4.37
C ILE A 82 -7.90 -14.94 3.30
N SER A 83 -8.57 -13.90 2.80
CA SER A 83 -8.00 -13.00 1.79
C SER A 83 -6.76 -12.27 2.33
N GLY A 84 -6.80 -11.80 3.58
CA GLY A 84 -5.65 -11.18 4.23
C GLY A 84 -4.46 -12.12 4.37
N LEU A 85 -4.68 -13.38 4.73
CA LEU A 85 -3.63 -14.41 4.81
C LEU A 85 -3.03 -14.70 3.43
N LEU A 86 -3.87 -14.86 2.40
CA LEU A 86 -3.42 -15.10 1.02
C LEU A 86 -2.57 -13.94 0.49
N VAL A 87 -3.01 -12.70 0.70
CA VAL A 87 -2.27 -11.50 0.31
C VAL A 87 -0.96 -11.40 1.09
N GLY A 88 -0.99 -11.62 2.40
CA GLY A 88 0.21 -11.61 3.25
C GLY A 88 1.25 -12.64 2.81
N TYR A 89 0.82 -13.87 2.53
CA TYR A 89 1.68 -14.92 2.01
C TYR A 89 2.23 -14.58 0.61
N GLY A 90 1.36 -14.11 -0.28
CA GLY A 90 1.73 -13.70 -1.64
C GLY A 90 2.77 -12.58 -1.66
N THR A 91 2.66 -11.58 -0.78
CA THR A 91 3.65 -10.50 -0.67
C THR A 91 5.02 -10.99 -0.19
N ARG A 92 5.07 -12.02 0.63
CA ARG A 92 6.34 -12.65 1.06
C ARG A 92 6.98 -13.42 -0.08
N LEU A 93 6.22 -14.20 -0.85
CA LEU A 93 6.72 -14.94 -2.01
C LEU A 93 7.16 -14.00 -3.15
N GLY A 94 6.39 -12.96 -3.43
CA GLY A 94 6.68 -11.97 -4.47
C GLY A 94 7.88 -11.06 -4.15
N GLY A 95 8.36 -11.05 -2.90
CA GLY A 95 9.45 -10.18 -2.46
C GLY A 95 9.05 -8.72 -2.34
N GLY A 96 7.76 -8.43 -2.22
CA GLY A 96 7.22 -7.08 -2.02
C GLY A 96 5.70 -7.03 -2.16
N CYS A 97 5.09 -5.99 -1.62
CA CYS A 97 3.66 -5.75 -1.79
C CYS A 97 3.37 -4.89 -3.02
N THR A 98 2.08 -4.74 -3.34
CA THR A 98 1.62 -3.93 -4.48
C THR A 98 2.15 -2.49 -4.44
N SER A 99 2.22 -1.86 -3.27
CA SER A 99 2.77 -0.51 -3.12
C SER A 99 4.29 -0.45 -3.36
N GLY A 100 5.05 -1.46 -2.94
CA GLY A 100 6.49 -1.54 -3.19
C GLY A 100 6.81 -1.70 -4.68
N HIS A 101 6.12 -2.60 -5.35
CA HIS A 101 6.30 -2.80 -6.79
C HIS A 101 5.68 -1.65 -7.61
N GLY A 102 4.48 -1.20 -7.27
CA GLY A 102 3.76 -0.17 -8.02
C GLY A 102 4.37 1.22 -7.88
N VAL A 103 4.74 1.65 -6.68
CA VAL A 103 5.28 3.00 -6.45
C VAL A 103 6.79 3.02 -6.65
N CYS A 104 7.54 2.26 -5.85
CA CYS A 104 9.00 2.31 -5.90
C CYS A 104 9.60 1.51 -7.05
N GLY A 105 8.98 0.39 -7.45
CA GLY A 105 9.53 -0.49 -8.46
C GLY A 105 9.31 0.03 -9.88
N ILE A 106 8.12 0.54 -10.18
CA ILE A 106 7.82 1.11 -11.51
C ILE A 106 8.57 2.42 -11.71
N SER A 107 8.65 3.29 -10.70
CA SER A 107 9.40 4.55 -10.80
C SER A 107 10.89 4.33 -11.12
N ARG A 108 11.44 3.18 -10.73
CA ARG A 108 12.81 2.75 -11.06
C ARG A 108 12.91 1.92 -12.34
N LEU A 109 11.83 1.79 -13.11
CA LEU A 109 11.75 0.98 -14.33
C LEU A 109 12.25 -0.46 -14.15
N SER A 110 12.03 -1.05 -12.97
CA SER A 110 12.44 -2.42 -12.69
C SER A 110 11.57 -3.42 -13.46
N PRO A 111 12.12 -4.26 -14.36
CA PRO A 111 11.33 -5.23 -15.14
C PRO A 111 10.57 -6.20 -14.25
N ARG A 112 11.19 -6.63 -13.15
CA ARG A 112 10.56 -7.49 -12.16
C ARG A 112 9.31 -6.86 -11.56
N SER A 113 9.37 -5.56 -11.24
CA SER A 113 8.25 -4.84 -10.65
C SER A 113 7.13 -4.58 -11.64
N ILE A 114 7.47 -4.33 -12.89
CA ILE A 114 6.49 -4.17 -13.97
C ILE A 114 5.71 -5.48 -14.16
N ILE A 115 6.41 -6.61 -14.27
CA ILE A 115 5.76 -7.93 -14.39
C ILE A 115 4.91 -8.23 -13.17
N ALA A 116 5.42 -8.02 -11.95
CA ALA A 116 4.67 -8.24 -10.72
C ALA A 116 3.39 -7.40 -10.68
N THR A 117 3.46 -6.13 -11.09
CA THR A 117 2.31 -5.23 -11.15
C THR A 117 1.27 -5.72 -12.15
N LEU A 118 1.67 -6.13 -13.33
CA LEU A 118 0.76 -6.69 -14.33
C LEU A 118 0.08 -7.96 -13.82
N VAL A 119 0.82 -8.85 -13.16
CA VAL A 119 0.28 -10.11 -12.64
C VAL A 119 -0.77 -9.85 -11.54
N PHE A 120 -0.49 -9.00 -10.57
CA PHE A 120 -1.46 -8.77 -9.50
C PHE A 120 -2.68 -7.97 -9.99
N MET A 121 -2.52 -7.05 -10.96
CA MET A 121 -3.66 -6.37 -11.57
C MET A 121 -4.53 -7.34 -12.36
N ALA A 122 -3.93 -8.22 -13.17
CA ALA A 122 -4.67 -9.25 -13.88
C ALA A 122 -5.42 -10.20 -12.92
N ALA A 123 -4.75 -10.65 -11.86
CA ALA A 123 -5.37 -11.47 -10.83
C ALA A 123 -6.56 -10.77 -10.15
N ALA A 124 -6.44 -9.47 -9.83
CA ALA A 124 -7.52 -8.70 -9.25
C ALA A 124 -8.72 -8.58 -10.21
N ILE A 125 -8.48 -8.29 -11.49
CA ILE A 125 -9.53 -8.20 -12.51
C ILE A 125 -10.25 -9.53 -12.67
N ILE A 126 -9.51 -10.64 -12.77
CA ILE A 126 -10.08 -11.98 -12.88
C ILE A 126 -10.92 -12.33 -11.64
N THR A 127 -10.38 -12.04 -10.45
CA THR A 127 -11.10 -12.32 -9.20
C THR A 127 -12.41 -11.56 -9.12
N VAL A 128 -12.42 -10.27 -9.48
CA VAL A 128 -13.65 -9.47 -9.50
C VAL A 128 -14.63 -9.98 -10.56
N ALA A 129 -14.15 -10.38 -11.72
CA ALA A 129 -14.99 -10.92 -12.79
C ALA A 129 -15.66 -12.26 -12.42
N VAL A 130 -14.96 -13.10 -11.65
CA VAL A 130 -15.47 -14.41 -11.21
C VAL A 130 -16.43 -14.29 -10.02
N LEU A 131 -16.18 -13.32 -9.11
CA LEU A 131 -16.98 -13.14 -7.89
C LEU A 131 -18.18 -12.20 -8.06
N LYS A 132 -18.39 -11.62 -9.23
CA LYS A 132 -19.52 -10.78 -9.57
C LYS A 132 -20.67 -11.60 -10.10
#